data_ab710bacfcb877a77824a571be39e5fa
#
_entry.id   ab710bacfcb877a77824a571be39e5fa
#
_cell.length_a   1.000
_cell.length_b   1.000
_cell.length_c   1.000
_cell.angle_alpha   90.00
_cell.angle_beta   90.00
_cell.angle_gamma   90.00
#
_symmetry.space_group_name_H-M   'P 1'
#
loop_
_entity.id
_entity.type
_entity.pdbx_description
1 polymer ?
#
loop_
_entity_poly.entity_id
_entity_poly.type
_entity_poly.pdbx_seq_one_letter_code
_entity_poly.pdbx_strand_id
1 'polypeptide(L)'
;MVLPNFKENLEKYAKLLVANGINVQPGHTVALSIDVEQAELAHLLVKEAYALGAAEVIVQWSDDIINRERFLHADMDRIEEVPAYKKAEMEYLLAKKASRLGVRSSDPGALNGVAPERLSAHAKATGVAFKPMQVATQSNKVSWTVAAAAGKEWAKKVFPNASSDEEAVDLLWDQIFKTCRVYEEDPVRAWKEHADRLDAKARLLNEAQFSALHYQAPGTDL
;
A
#
# COMPACT_ATOMS: atom_id res chain seq x y z
N MET A 1 -3.30 23.30 10.51
CA MET A 1 -3.60 23.92 9.17
C MET A 1 -4.50 22.92 8.47
N VAL A 2 -5.64 23.30 7.93
CA VAL A 2 -6.44 22.36 7.12
C VAL A 2 -5.89 22.38 5.70
N LEU A 3 -5.49 21.24 5.18
CA LEU A 3 -4.94 21.12 3.83
C LEU A 3 -6.01 21.55 2.80
N PRO A 4 -5.76 22.59 1.98
CA PRO A 4 -6.75 23.09 1.02
C PRO A 4 -7.21 22.00 0.05
N ASN A 5 -8.51 21.96 -0.24
CA ASN A 5 -9.13 21.01 -1.19
C ASN A 5 -8.85 19.55 -0.85
N PHE A 6 -8.64 19.23 0.45
CA PHE A 6 -8.26 17.89 0.89
C PHE A 6 -9.18 16.81 0.32
N LYS A 7 -10.51 17.00 0.41
CA LYS A 7 -11.48 16.03 -0.07
C LYS A 7 -11.38 15.76 -1.58
N GLU A 8 -11.24 16.80 -2.37
CA GLU A 8 -11.06 16.68 -3.83
C GLU A 8 -9.76 15.94 -4.15
N ASN A 9 -8.67 16.28 -3.45
CA ASN A 9 -7.39 15.60 -3.62
C ASN A 9 -7.44 14.14 -3.19
N LEU A 10 -8.18 13.81 -2.13
CA LEU A 10 -8.37 12.44 -1.69
C LEU A 10 -9.18 11.62 -2.72
N GLU A 11 -10.20 12.22 -3.37
CA GLU A 11 -10.94 11.62 -4.47
C GLU A 11 -10.02 11.36 -5.69
N LYS A 12 -9.20 12.34 -6.09
CA LYS A 12 -8.20 12.18 -7.15
C LYS A 12 -7.19 11.07 -6.83
N TYR A 13 -6.76 11.01 -5.57
CA TYR A 13 -5.85 9.97 -5.09
C TYR A 13 -6.47 8.58 -5.17
N ALA A 14 -7.70 8.41 -4.68
CA ALA A 14 -8.43 7.15 -4.77
C ALA A 14 -8.58 6.68 -6.22
N LYS A 15 -8.98 7.58 -7.13
CA LYS A 15 -9.08 7.29 -8.57
C LYS A 15 -7.73 6.86 -9.16
N LEU A 16 -6.64 7.56 -8.81
CA LEU A 16 -5.29 7.21 -9.26
C LEU A 16 -4.91 5.79 -8.82
N LEU A 17 -5.11 5.45 -7.55
CA LEU A 17 -4.73 4.15 -7.00
C LEU A 17 -5.48 2.99 -7.66
N VAL A 18 -6.75 3.19 -7.97
CA VAL A 18 -7.59 2.16 -8.57
C VAL A 18 -7.35 2.04 -10.09
N ALA A 19 -7.25 3.17 -10.79
CA ALA A 19 -7.07 3.18 -12.24
C ALA A 19 -5.64 2.80 -12.67
N ASN A 20 -4.61 3.43 -12.08
CA ASN A 20 -3.23 3.19 -12.43
C ASN A 20 -2.55 2.19 -11.50
N GLY A 21 -2.80 2.31 -10.18
CA GLY A 21 -2.09 1.51 -9.18
C GLY A 21 -2.35 0.02 -9.34
N ILE A 22 -3.59 -0.38 -9.41
CA ILE A 22 -4.00 -1.79 -9.58
C ILE A 22 -4.69 -2.07 -10.92
N ASN A 23 -4.85 -1.06 -11.77
CA ASN A 23 -5.40 -1.18 -13.12
C ASN A 23 -6.69 -2.02 -13.17
N VAL A 24 -7.70 -1.63 -12.39
CA VAL A 24 -8.98 -2.34 -12.33
C VAL A 24 -9.62 -2.39 -13.71
N GLN A 25 -10.04 -3.60 -14.09
CA GLN A 25 -10.81 -3.85 -15.31
C GLN A 25 -12.19 -4.40 -14.97
N PRO A 26 -13.18 -4.28 -15.87
CA PRO A 26 -14.50 -4.88 -15.67
C PRO A 26 -14.40 -6.38 -15.33
N GLY A 27 -15.13 -6.78 -14.30
CA GLY A 27 -15.14 -8.16 -13.83
C GLY A 27 -14.03 -8.55 -12.85
N HIS A 28 -13.07 -7.64 -12.54
CA HIS A 28 -12.03 -7.93 -11.55
C HIS A 28 -12.59 -8.06 -10.13
N THR A 29 -12.00 -8.96 -9.35
CA THR A 29 -12.08 -8.95 -7.89
C THR A 29 -10.94 -8.09 -7.36
N VAL A 30 -11.21 -7.22 -6.40
CA VAL A 30 -10.23 -6.35 -5.74
C VAL A 30 -10.11 -6.72 -4.27
N ALA A 31 -8.89 -6.91 -3.78
CA ALA A 31 -8.58 -7.05 -2.36
C ALA A 31 -7.91 -5.76 -1.87
N LEU A 32 -8.61 -5.00 -1.04
CA LEU A 32 -8.13 -3.79 -0.40
C LEU A 32 -7.73 -4.08 1.05
N SER A 33 -6.44 -3.92 1.37
CA SER A 33 -5.95 -3.99 2.75
C SER A 33 -5.66 -2.57 3.24
N ILE A 34 -6.34 -2.14 4.31
CA ILE A 34 -6.30 -0.75 4.79
C ILE A 34 -6.59 -0.69 6.28
N ASP A 35 -6.05 0.31 6.97
CA ASP A 35 -6.30 0.54 8.37
C ASP A 35 -7.66 1.21 8.60
N VAL A 36 -8.32 0.91 9.74
CA VAL A 36 -9.62 1.48 10.12
C VAL A 36 -9.57 3.01 10.25
N GLU A 37 -8.42 3.57 10.58
CA GLU A 37 -8.18 5.01 10.64
C GLU A 37 -8.43 5.70 9.28
N GLN A 38 -8.34 4.95 8.19
CA GLN A 38 -8.45 5.43 6.81
C GLN A 38 -9.80 5.08 6.16
N ALA A 39 -10.87 5.00 6.95
CA ALA A 39 -12.19 4.58 6.46
C ALA A 39 -12.72 5.49 5.32
N GLU A 40 -12.48 6.81 5.37
CA GLU A 40 -12.89 7.73 4.31
C GLU A 40 -12.21 7.38 2.97
N LEU A 41 -10.90 7.15 2.98
CA LEU A 41 -10.17 6.71 1.79
C LEU A 41 -10.67 5.34 1.30
N ALA A 42 -10.94 4.39 2.21
CA ALA A 42 -11.47 3.09 1.84
C ALA A 42 -12.81 3.20 1.09
N HIS A 43 -13.73 4.06 1.56
CA HIS A 43 -15.01 4.28 0.90
C HIS A 43 -14.83 4.83 -0.52
N LEU A 44 -13.90 5.76 -0.73
CA LEU A 44 -13.59 6.31 -2.04
C LEU A 44 -12.96 5.25 -2.96
N LEU A 45 -12.02 4.45 -2.47
CA LEU A 45 -11.39 3.37 -3.23
C LEU A 45 -12.40 2.32 -3.69
N VAL A 46 -13.32 1.92 -2.81
CA VAL A 46 -14.40 0.98 -3.13
C VAL A 46 -15.33 1.56 -4.21
N LYS A 47 -15.74 2.83 -4.04
CA LYS A 47 -16.58 3.54 -5.01
C LYS A 47 -15.92 3.59 -6.40
N GLU A 48 -14.65 3.98 -6.46
CA GLU A 48 -13.91 4.07 -7.72
C GLU A 48 -13.69 2.69 -8.36
N ALA A 49 -13.42 1.65 -7.56
CA ALA A 49 -13.27 0.29 -8.08
C ALA A 49 -14.55 -0.21 -8.77
N TYR A 50 -15.72 0.00 -8.15
CA TYR A 50 -17.00 -0.35 -8.77
C TYR A 50 -17.34 0.55 -9.97
N ALA A 51 -16.96 1.82 -9.95
CA ALA A 51 -17.14 2.72 -11.10
C ALA A 51 -16.34 2.26 -12.34
N LEU A 52 -15.19 1.59 -12.14
CA LEU A 52 -14.41 0.97 -13.20
C LEU A 52 -14.88 -0.45 -13.56
N GLY A 53 -15.96 -0.94 -12.95
CA GLY A 53 -16.58 -2.22 -13.28
C GLY A 53 -16.03 -3.41 -12.50
N ALA A 54 -15.41 -3.22 -11.34
CA ALA A 54 -15.05 -4.34 -10.47
C ALA A 54 -16.29 -5.20 -10.18
N ALA A 55 -16.14 -6.53 -10.23
CA ALA A 55 -17.22 -7.44 -9.88
C ALA A 55 -17.38 -7.56 -8.35
N GLU A 56 -16.30 -7.41 -7.62
CA GLU A 56 -16.28 -7.55 -6.17
C GLU A 56 -15.11 -6.76 -5.57
N VAL A 57 -15.35 -6.13 -4.41
CA VAL A 57 -14.29 -5.49 -3.61
C VAL A 57 -14.35 -6.05 -2.20
N ILE A 58 -13.26 -6.72 -1.78
CA ILE A 58 -13.10 -7.28 -0.44
C ILE A 58 -12.19 -6.36 0.35
N VAL A 59 -12.69 -5.78 1.44
CA VAL A 59 -11.92 -4.90 2.31
C VAL A 59 -11.41 -5.67 3.52
N GLN A 60 -10.09 -5.72 3.66
CA GLN A 60 -9.39 -6.33 4.79
C GLN A 60 -8.92 -5.21 5.72
N TRP A 61 -9.67 -5.00 6.79
CA TRP A 61 -9.34 -3.97 7.78
C TRP A 61 -8.21 -4.41 8.69
N SER A 62 -7.33 -3.49 9.03
CA SER A 62 -6.33 -3.61 10.10
C SER A 62 -6.55 -2.54 11.16
N ASP A 63 -6.04 -2.82 12.36
CA ASP A 63 -6.03 -1.90 13.49
C ASP A 63 -4.79 -2.22 14.32
N ASP A 64 -3.92 -1.23 14.50
CA ASP A 64 -2.65 -1.40 15.19
C ASP A 64 -2.83 -1.71 16.68
N ILE A 65 -3.87 -1.16 17.32
CA ILE A 65 -4.18 -1.40 18.73
C ILE A 65 -4.63 -2.85 18.91
N ILE A 66 -5.59 -3.31 18.09
CA ILE A 66 -6.07 -4.71 18.13
C ILE A 66 -4.93 -5.68 17.83
N ASN A 67 -4.08 -5.38 16.83
CA ASN A 67 -2.92 -6.21 16.50
C ASN A 67 -1.93 -6.27 17.67
N ARG A 68 -1.66 -5.15 18.33
CA ARG A 68 -0.79 -5.09 19.50
C ARG A 68 -1.34 -5.95 20.65
N GLU A 69 -2.62 -5.80 21.01
CA GLU A 69 -3.27 -6.58 22.06
C GLU A 69 -3.19 -8.08 21.78
N ARG A 70 -3.42 -8.49 20.53
CA ARG A 70 -3.23 -9.88 20.11
C ARG A 70 -1.79 -10.34 20.35
N PHE A 71 -0.79 -9.56 19.97
CA PHE A 71 0.61 -9.95 20.18
C PHE A 71 1.03 -9.95 21.64
N LEU A 72 0.42 -9.17 22.51
CA LEU A 72 0.73 -9.16 23.93
C LEU A 72 0.06 -10.33 24.68
N HIS A 73 -1.16 -10.71 24.33
CA HIS A 73 -2.01 -11.53 25.17
C HIS A 73 -2.39 -12.88 24.59
N ALA A 74 -2.39 -13.08 23.28
CA ALA A 74 -2.74 -14.38 22.70
C ALA A 74 -1.71 -15.46 23.07
N ASP A 75 -2.17 -16.72 23.23
CA ASP A 75 -1.31 -17.86 23.46
C ASP A 75 -0.34 -18.07 22.28
N MET A 76 0.84 -18.62 22.56
CA MET A 76 1.90 -18.76 21.57
C MET A 76 1.48 -19.64 20.39
N ASP A 77 0.75 -20.73 20.65
CA ASP A 77 0.19 -21.60 19.60
C ASP A 77 -0.72 -20.84 18.63
N ARG A 78 -1.45 -19.83 19.12
CA ARG A 78 -2.30 -18.94 18.30
C ARG A 78 -1.52 -17.92 17.50
N ILE A 79 -0.34 -17.56 17.96
CA ILE A 79 0.59 -16.70 17.22
C ILE A 79 1.28 -17.47 16.10
N GLU A 80 1.63 -18.73 16.36
CA GLU A 80 2.32 -19.64 15.42
C GLU A 80 1.38 -20.25 14.38
N GLU A 81 0.07 -20.12 14.53
CA GLU A 81 -0.92 -20.65 13.60
C GLU A 81 -1.56 -19.55 12.75
N VAL A 82 -1.68 -19.81 11.45
CA VAL A 82 -2.55 -19.03 10.56
C VAL A 82 -3.91 -19.72 10.49
N PRO A 83 -5.00 -19.06 10.94
CA PRO A 83 -6.34 -19.64 10.96
C PRO A 83 -6.81 -20.12 9.58
N ALA A 84 -7.57 -21.21 9.56
CA ALA A 84 -8.06 -21.84 8.32
C ALA A 84 -8.85 -20.86 7.44
N TYR A 85 -9.66 -19.98 8.03
CA TYR A 85 -10.44 -19.01 7.27
C TYR A 85 -9.57 -18.01 6.51
N LYS A 86 -8.41 -17.59 7.06
CA LYS A 86 -7.45 -16.71 6.35
C LYS A 86 -6.76 -17.42 5.20
N LYS A 87 -6.49 -18.72 5.33
CA LYS A 87 -5.96 -19.52 4.23
C LYS A 87 -6.99 -19.67 3.12
N ALA A 88 -8.25 -19.96 3.45
CA ALA A 88 -9.36 -20.05 2.50
C ALA A 88 -9.61 -18.73 1.76
N GLU A 89 -9.56 -17.59 2.47
CA GLU A 89 -9.63 -16.27 1.84
C GLU A 89 -8.50 -16.05 0.84
N MET A 90 -7.26 -16.38 1.22
CA MET A 90 -6.10 -16.27 0.32
C MET A 90 -6.26 -17.15 -0.93
N GLU A 91 -6.72 -18.38 -0.76
CA GLU A 91 -6.99 -19.31 -1.88
C GLU A 91 -8.09 -18.77 -2.81
N TYR A 92 -9.15 -18.21 -2.24
CA TYR A 92 -10.21 -17.54 -2.99
C TYR A 92 -9.66 -16.38 -3.82
N LEU A 93 -8.89 -15.49 -3.20
CA LEU A 93 -8.29 -14.33 -3.89
C LEU A 93 -7.33 -14.76 -5.01
N LEU A 94 -6.56 -15.84 -4.80
CA LEU A 94 -5.70 -16.41 -5.83
C LEU A 94 -6.50 -16.98 -7.00
N ALA A 95 -7.55 -17.75 -6.72
CA ALA A 95 -8.42 -18.33 -7.74
C ALA A 95 -9.10 -17.25 -8.60
N LYS A 96 -9.47 -16.14 -7.97
CA LYS A 96 -10.03 -14.95 -8.66
C LYS A 96 -8.99 -14.09 -9.36
N LYS A 97 -7.71 -14.35 -9.19
CA LYS A 97 -6.60 -13.46 -9.62
C LYS A 97 -6.83 -12.02 -9.16
N ALA A 98 -7.27 -11.86 -7.91
CA ALA A 98 -7.68 -10.58 -7.37
C ALA A 98 -6.57 -9.52 -7.46
N SER A 99 -6.91 -8.33 -7.96
CA SER A 99 -6.05 -7.15 -7.90
C SER A 99 -5.87 -6.73 -6.44
N ARG A 100 -4.66 -6.40 -6.03
CA ARG A 100 -4.33 -6.16 -4.61
C ARG A 100 -3.86 -4.74 -4.37
N LEU A 101 -4.59 -4.02 -3.52
CA LEU A 101 -4.21 -2.69 -3.05
C LEU A 101 -3.95 -2.73 -1.55
N GLY A 102 -2.70 -2.46 -1.15
CA GLY A 102 -2.32 -2.30 0.25
C GLY A 102 -2.09 -0.84 0.59
N VAL A 103 -2.92 -0.26 1.45
CA VAL A 103 -2.73 1.10 1.97
C VAL A 103 -2.03 1.02 3.33
N ARG A 104 -0.91 1.74 3.45
CA ARG A 104 -0.08 1.77 4.64
C ARG A 104 -0.23 3.11 5.37
N SER A 105 -0.65 3.03 6.63
CA SER A 105 -0.79 4.19 7.53
C SER A 105 -0.36 3.88 8.97
N SER A 106 0.15 2.65 9.19
CA SER A 106 0.42 2.11 10.53
C SER A 106 1.42 2.94 11.33
N ASP A 107 1.21 2.96 12.65
CA ASP A 107 2.16 3.50 13.61
C ASP A 107 3.49 2.72 13.56
N PRO A 108 4.63 3.38 13.28
CA PRO A 108 5.94 2.71 13.31
C PRO A 108 6.32 2.17 14.69
N GLY A 109 5.67 2.63 15.75
CA GLY A 109 5.88 2.20 17.12
C GLY A 109 4.83 1.23 17.66
N ALA A 110 3.83 0.85 16.87
CA ALA A 110 2.69 0.05 17.32
C ALA A 110 3.07 -1.22 18.10
N LEU A 111 4.12 -1.89 17.69
CA LEU A 111 4.59 -3.15 18.30
C LEU A 111 5.75 -2.98 19.28
N ASN A 112 6.06 -1.74 19.71
CA ASN A 112 7.08 -1.50 20.73
C ASN A 112 6.74 -2.21 22.04
N GLY A 113 7.73 -2.97 22.59
CA GLY A 113 7.55 -3.74 23.82
C GLY A 113 6.90 -5.11 23.64
N VAL A 114 6.47 -5.49 22.42
CA VAL A 114 6.11 -6.87 22.11
C VAL A 114 7.38 -7.72 22.03
N ALA A 115 7.37 -8.91 22.64
CA ALA A 115 8.50 -9.83 22.61
C ALA A 115 8.87 -10.22 21.17
N PRO A 116 10.15 -10.06 20.75
CA PRO A 116 10.59 -10.34 19.37
C PRO A 116 10.28 -11.76 18.89
N GLU A 117 10.29 -12.72 19.81
CA GLU A 117 9.99 -14.13 19.52
C GLU A 117 8.57 -14.30 18.99
N ARG A 118 7.60 -13.55 19.53
CA ARG A 118 6.19 -13.59 19.09
C ARG A 118 6.04 -13.01 17.69
N LEU A 119 6.73 -11.92 17.40
CA LEU A 119 6.72 -11.30 16.06
C LEU A 119 7.39 -12.23 15.03
N SER A 120 8.53 -12.83 15.39
CA SER A 120 9.25 -13.77 14.53
C SER A 120 8.43 -15.04 14.23
N ALA A 121 7.81 -15.62 15.26
CA ALA A 121 6.95 -16.79 15.12
C ALA A 121 5.77 -16.52 14.17
N HIS A 122 5.08 -15.38 14.35
CA HIS A 122 4.00 -14.96 13.46
C HIS A 122 4.47 -14.73 12.03
N ALA A 123 5.59 -14.03 11.85
CA ALA A 123 6.17 -13.77 10.53
C ALA A 123 6.53 -15.08 9.80
N LYS A 124 7.10 -16.06 10.52
CA LYS A 124 7.39 -17.39 9.97
C LYS A 124 6.11 -18.13 9.55
N ALA A 125 5.10 -18.17 10.43
CA ALA A 125 3.83 -18.85 10.14
C ALA A 125 3.11 -18.24 8.93
N THR A 126 3.00 -16.91 8.89
CA THR A 126 2.37 -16.18 7.79
C THR A 126 3.17 -16.28 6.50
N GLY A 127 4.51 -16.21 6.57
CA GLY A 127 5.40 -16.38 5.42
C GLY A 127 5.22 -17.73 4.72
N VAL A 128 5.05 -18.79 5.50
CA VAL A 128 4.76 -20.13 4.96
C VAL A 128 3.35 -20.19 4.38
N ALA A 129 2.35 -19.79 5.16
CA ALA A 129 0.94 -19.92 4.79
C ALA A 129 0.57 -19.09 3.54
N PHE A 130 1.12 -17.87 3.40
CA PHE A 130 0.81 -16.96 2.30
C PHE A 130 1.85 -16.96 1.16
N LYS A 131 2.80 -17.91 1.18
CA LYS A 131 3.78 -18.06 0.10
C LYS A 131 3.17 -18.14 -1.30
N PRO A 132 2.06 -18.85 -1.56
CA PRO A 132 1.45 -18.86 -2.89
C PRO A 132 1.02 -17.48 -3.38
N MET A 133 0.44 -16.66 -2.50
CA MET A 133 0.07 -15.27 -2.82
C MET A 133 1.30 -14.40 -3.06
N GLN A 134 2.35 -14.56 -2.26
CA GLN A 134 3.61 -13.83 -2.44
C GLN A 134 4.23 -14.14 -3.80
N VAL A 135 4.28 -15.41 -4.19
CA VAL A 135 4.78 -15.82 -5.51
C VAL A 135 3.94 -15.24 -6.64
N ALA A 136 2.61 -15.26 -6.53
CA ALA A 136 1.72 -14.67 -7.54
C ALA A 136 1.93 -13.17 -7.68
N THR A 137 2.14 -12.46 -6.56
CA THR A 137 2.43 -11.02 -6.53
C THR A 137 3.79 -10.72 -7.16
N GLN A 138 4.86 -11.40 -6.73
CA GLN A 138 6.22 -11.17 -7.21
C GLN A 138 6.43 -11.54 -8.69
N SER A 139 5.66 -12.51 -9.19
CA SER A 139 5.70 -12.90 -10.62
C SER A 139 4.71 -12.11 -11.48
N ASN A 140 4.09 -11.06 -10.95
CA ASN A 140 3.10 -10.22 -11.64
C ASN A 140 1.93 -11.00 -12.25
N LYS A 141 1.54 -12.13 -11.62
CA LYS A 141 0.34 -12.90 -12.02
C LYS A 141 -0.95 -12.19 -11.61
N VAL A 142 -0.87 -11.27 -10.69
CA VAL A 142 -1.93 -10.39 -10.24
C VAL A 142 -1.43 -8.95 -10.27
N SER A 143 -2.28 -7.98 -10.57
CA SER A 143 -1.92 -6.57 -10.41
C SER A 143 -1.88 -6.21 -8.91
N TRP A 144 -0.91 -5.43 -8.53
CA TRP A 144 -0.76 -5.03 -7.13
C TRP A 144 -0.09 -3.66 -6.99
N THR A 145 -0.45 -2.97 -5.91
CA THR A 145 0.21 -1.72 -5.53
C THR A 145 0.21 -1.59 -4.01
N VAL A 146 1.21 -0.88 -3.50
CA VAL A 146 1.25 -0.39 -2.12
C VAL A 146 1.22 1.12 -2.16
N ALA A 147 0.30 1.70 -1.40
CA ALA A 147 0.11 3.13 -1.30
C ALA A 147 0.21 3.59 0.16
N ALA A 148 0.44 4.86 0.37
CA ALA A 148 0.49 5.48 1.68
C ALA A 148 -0.82 6.19 2.01
N ALA A 149 -1.15 6.26 3.30
CA ALA A 149 -2.12 7.19 3.85
C ALA A 149 -1.58 7.78 5.14
N ALA A 150 -1.91 9.03 5.45
CA ALA A 150 -1.36 9.68 6.63
C ALA A 150 -2.04 9.17 7.90
N GLY A 151 -1.43 8.18 8.55
CA GLY A 151 -1.75 7.78 9.91
C GLY A 151 -1.19 8.77 10.93
N LYS A 152 -1.91 8.99 12.01
CA LYS A 152 -1.59 10.01 13.02
C LYS A 152 -0.19 9.81 13.63
N GLU A 153 0.10 8.62 14.13
CA GLU A 153 1.38 8.33 14.81
C GLU A 153 2.56 8.33 13.82
N TRP A 154 2.34 7.88 12.59
CA TRP A 154 3.35 7.99 11.54
C TRP A 154 3.62 9.46 11.20
N ALA A 155 2.59 10.29 11.06
CA ALA A 155 2.72 11.72 10.77
C ALA A 155 3.54 12.45 11.84
N LYS A 156 3.28 12.20 13.12
CA LYS A 156 4.05 12.75 14.25
C LYS A 156 5.52 12.34 14.21
N LYS A 157 5.80 11.12 13.76
CA LYS A 157 7.18 10.63 13.62
C LYS A 157 7.94 11.33 12.50
N VAL A 158 7.25 11.62 11.38
CA VAL A 158 7.84 12.31 10.22
C VAL A 158 7.97 13.81 10.46
N PHE A 159 6.99 14.41 11.15
CA PHE A 159 6.92 15.84 11.43
C PHE A 159 6.91 16.13 12.95
N PRO A 160 8.00 15.83 13.68
CA PRO A 160 8.05 15.96 15.14
C PRO A 160 7.94 17.41 15.62
N ASN A 161 8.16 18.39 14.75
CA ASN A 161 8.10 19.83 15.05
C ASN A 161 6.77 20.48 14.65
N ALA A 162 5.76 19.69 14.20
CA ALA A 162 4.43 20.23 13.93
C ALA A 162 3.79 20.76 15.20
N SER A 163 2.99 21.83 15.09
CA SER A 163 2.37 22.49 16.24
C SER A 163 1.21 21.69 16.84
N SER A 164 0.66 20.75 16.08
CA SER A 164 -0.38 19.83 16.53
C SER A 164 -0.34 18.51 15.73
N ASP A 165 -1.04 17.48 16.24
CA ASP A 165 -1.18 16.19 15.55
C ASP A 165 -1.88 16.36 14.19
N GLU A 166 -2.89 17.23 14.11
CA GLU A 166 -3.63 17.53 12.89
C GLU A 166 -2.72 18.20 11.84
N GLU A 167 -1.85 19.11 12.27
CA GLU A 167 -0.87 19.72 11.37
C GLU A 167 0.13 18.68 10.84
N ALA A 168 0.59 17.76 11.68
CA ALA A 168 1.48 16.68 11.25
C ALA A 168 0.80 15.79 10.18
N VAL A 169 -0.48 15.44 10.38
CA VAL A 169 -1.28 14.65 9.43
C VAL A 169 -1.46 15.41 8.12
N ASP A 170 -1.81 16.70 8.16
CA ASP A 170 -1.93 17.55 6.97
C ASP A 170 -0.61 17.60 6.19
N LEU A 171 0.52 17.80 6.87
CA LEU A 171 1.85 17.83 6.25
C LEU A 171 2.21 16.48 5.60
N LEU A 172 1.86 15.35 6.23
CA LEU A 172 2.12 14.04 5.65
C LEU A 172 1.24 13.79 4.42
N TRP A 173 -0.05 14.14 4.47
CA TRP A 173 -0.92 14.09 3.30
C TRP A 173 -0.41 14.96 2.15
N ASP A 174 0.06 16.16 2.44
CA ASP A 174 0.65 17.05 1.43
C ASP A 174 1.83 16.38 0.70
N GLN A 175 2.73 15.71 1.45
CA GLN A 175 3.86 14.99 0.84
C GLN A 175 3.38 13.77 0.01
N ILE A 176 2.39 13.02 0.50
CA ILE A 176 1.80 11.90 -0.24
C ILE A 176 1.20 12.41 -1.56
N PHE A 177 0.39 13.47 -1.52
CA PHE A 177 -0.24 14.03 -2.70
C PHE A 177 0.78 14.59 -3.71
N LYS A 178 1.83 15.28 -3.24
CA LYS A 178 2.94 15.75 -4.09
C LYS A 178 3.66 14.59 -4.77
N THR A 179 4.05 13.59 -4.00
CA THR A 179 4.78 12.42 -4.50
C THR A 179 3.95 11.65 -5.52
N CYS A 180 2.64 11.53 -5.28
CA CYS A 180 1.70 10.83 -6.16
C CYS A 180 1.15 11.73 -7.29
N ARG A 181 1.62 12.97 -7.46
CA ARG A 181 1.18 13.91 -8.50
C ARG A 181 -0.33 14.23 -8.43
N VAL A 182 -0.94 14.15 -7.23
CA VAL A 182 -2.38 14.37 -7.04
C VAL A 182 -2.77 15.81 -7.35
N TYR A 183 -1.83 16.75 -7.21
CA TYR A 183 -2.05 18.16 -7.50
C TYR A 183 -2.08 18.50 -8.99
N GLU A 184 -1.75 17.56 -9.86
CA GLU A 184 -1.96 17.73 -11.30
C GLU A 184 -3.45 17.79 -11.63
N GLU A 185 -3.79 18.39 -12.76
CA GLU A 185 -5.18 18.46 -13.23
C GLU A 185 -5.78 17.05 -13.39
N ASP A 186 -5.03 16.16 -14.03
CA ASP A 186 -5.35 14.74 -14.21
C ASP A 186 -4.16 13.85 -13.77
N PRO A 187 -4.14 13.39 -12.51
CA PRO A 187 -3.08 12.53 -12.00
C PRO A 187 -2.92 11.22 -12.77
N VAL A 188 -4.02 10.65 -13.26
CA VAL A 188 -4.00 9.39 -14.03
C VAL A 188 -3.22 9.58 -15.33
N ARG A 189 -3.51 10.66 -16.06
CA ARG A 189 -2.77 11.03 -17.27
C ARG A 189 -1.31 11.35 -16.97
N ALA A 190 -1.03 12.13 -15.92
CA ALA A 190 0.33 12.50 -15.55
C ALA A 190 1.20 11.28 -15.23
N TRP A 191 0.63 10.25 -14.58
CA TRP A 191 1.32 8.98 -14.33
C TRP A 191 1.52 8.15 -15.59
N LYS A 192 0.54 8.14 -16.50
CA LYS A 192 0.69 7.45 -17.78
C LYS A 192 1.85 8.07 -18.59
N GLU A 193 1.88 9.39 -18.72
CA GLU A 193 2.97 10.10 -19.41
C GLU A 193 4.33 9.87 -18.74
N HIS A 194 4.36 9.74 -17.40
CA HIS A 194 5.58 9.39 -16.67
C HIS A 194 6.03 7.96 -16.98
N ALA A 195 5.13 6.98 -16.98
CA ALA A 195 5.42 5.60 -17.35
C ALA A 195 5.94 5.49 -18.79
N ASP A 196 5.29 6.15 -19.74
CA ASP A 196 5.71 6.16 -21.15
C ASP A 196 7.16 6.69 -21.31
N ARG A 197 7.53 7.72 -20.51
CA ARG A 197 8.93 8.23 -20.49
C ARG A 197 9.91 7.22 -19.89
N LEU A 198 9.53 6.53 -18.82
CA LEU A 198 10.37 5.49 -18.23
C LEU A 198 10.57 4.31 -19.18
N ASP A 199 9.51 3.87 -19.85
CA ASP A 199 9.56 2.79 -20.84
C ASP A 199 10.45 3.15 -22.04
N ALA A 200 10.40 4.40 -22.49
CA ALA A 200 11.30 4.88 -23.55
C ALA A 200 12.77 4.84 -23.10
N LYS A 201 13.07 5.23 -21.85
CA LYS A 201 14.44 5.14 -21.30
C LYS A 201 14.88 3.69 -21.10
N ALA A 202 13.99 2.82 -20.59
CA ALA A 202 14.29 1.40 -20.44
C ALA A 202 14.59 0.73 -21.79
N ARG A 203 13.81 1.05 -22.82
CA ARG A 203 14.10 0.56 -24.20
C ARG A 203 15.48 1.00 -24.70
N LEU A 204 15.82 2.29 -24.55
CA LEU A 204 17.13 2.82 -24.93
C LEU A 204 18.28 2.05 -24.26
N LEU A 205 18.17 1.81 -22.94
CA LEU A 205 19.19 1.07 -22.19
C LEU A 205 19.27 -0.40 -22.62
N ASN A 206 18.14 -1.04 -22.88
CA ASN A 206 18.10 -2.42 -23.35
C ASN A 206 18.67 -2.57 -24.78
N GLU A 207 18.39 -1.64 -25.68
CA GLU A 207 18.92 -1.63 -27.04
C GLU A 207 20.42 -1.40 -27.06
N ALA A 208 20.96 -0.58 -26.16
CA ALA A 208 22.39 -0.28 -26.08
C ALA A 208 23.22 -1.49 -25.58
N GLN A 209 22.60 -2.49 -24.93
CA GLN A 209 23.28 -3.73 -24.48
C GLN A 209 24.58 -3.45 -23.69
N PHE A 210 24.58 -2.46 -22.81
CA PHE A 210 25.73 -2.11 -22.01
C PHE A 210 26.25 -3.31 -21.20
N SER A 211 27.57 -3.52 -21.22
CA SER A 211 28.24 -4.54 -20.38
C SER A 211 28.40 -4.10 -18.93
N ALA A 212 28.44 -2.79 -18.68
CA ALA A 212 28.54 -2.20 -17.34
C ALA A 212 27.97 -0.78 -17.33
N LEU A 213 27.60 -0.31 -16.14
CA LEU A 213 27.26 1.08 -15.87
C LEU A 213 28.24 1.62 -14.82
N HIS A 214 28.86 2.75 -15.09
CA HIS A 214 29.72 3.44 -14.15
C HIS A 214 28.98 4.64 -13.52
N TYR A 215 28.83 4.61 -12.19
CA TYR A 215 28.18 5.68 -11.44
C TYR A 215 29.22 6.52 -10.73
N GLN A 216 29.33 7.80 -11.10
CA GLN A 216 30.29 8.73 -10.51
C GLN A 216 29.57 9.99 -9.99
N ALA A 217 29.82 10.29 -8.70
CA ALA A 217 29.37 11.50 -8.03
C ALA A 217 30.35 11.86 -6.89
N PRO A 218 30.28 13.05 -6.30
CA PRO A 218 31.10 13.35 -5.12
C PRO A 218 30.89 12.30 -4.02
N GLY A 219 31.94 11.55 -3.69
CA GLY A 219 31.92 10.45 -2.71
C GLY A 219 31.37 9.10 -3.22
N THR A 220 31.13 8.96 -4.52
CA THR A 220 30.65 7.72 -5.12
C THR A 220 31.43 7.41 -6.40
N ASP A 221 31.95 6.21 -6.51
CA ASP A 221 32.57 5.63 -7.71
C ASP A 221 32.29 4.12 -7.71
N LEU A 222 31.30 3.66 -8.51
CA LEU A 222 30.76 2.30 -8.55
C LEU A 222 30.77 1.72 -9.97
#